data_79e901316143e4ef6c5894546515d0b7
#
_entry.id   79e901316143e4ef6c5894546515d0b7
#
_cell.length_a   1.000
_cell.length_b   1.000
_cell.length_c   1.000
_cell.angle_alpha   90.00
_cell.angle_beta   90.00
_cell.angle_gamma   90.00
#
_symmetry.space_group_name_H-M   'P 1'
#
loop_
_entity.id
_entity.type
_entity.pdbx_description
1 polymer ?
#
loop_
_entity_poly.entity_id
_entity_poly.type
_entity_poly.pdbx_seq_one_letter_code
_entity_poly.pdbx_strand_id
1 'polypeptide(L)'
;MDRQSYYYQQMNENEQLAYRIICDGLHCHQSAIRVLLYPGMKSVSDIYYKVLYDHPVFFYVNQYNVSHSHQNCEWTLYPEYLYSGNEAKTMIAEMHNTVDKVIYKALEYREDPFKMEMFLHNSVVKSVAYDYESLKIKNYQ
;
A
#
# COMPACT_ATOMS: atom_id res chain seq x y z
N MET A 1 12.06 0.60 6.23
CA MET A 1 11.12 1.64 5.78
C MET A 1 11.80 2.48 4.72
N ASP A 2 11.29 2.48 3.52
CA ASP A 2 11.95 3.11 2.38
C ASP A 2 11.84 4.63 2.49
N ARG A 3 13.00 5.32 2.58
CA ARG A 3 13.07 6.79 2.63
C ARG A 3 12.62 7.47 1.32
N GLN A 4 12.17 6.68 0.34
CA GLN A 4 11.79 7.14 -0.99
C GLN A 4 10.27 7.30 -1.18
N SER A 5 9.45 7.04 -0.15
CA SER A 5 8.00 7.18 -0.23
C SER A 5 7.61 8.62 -0.53
N TYR A 6 6.89 8.83 -1.62
CA TYR A 6 6.60 10.16 -2.17
C TYR A 6 5.83 11.05 -1.19
N TYR A 7 4.74 10.54 -0.63
CA TYR A 7 3.93 11.31 0.31
C TYR A 7 4.61 11.53 1.65
N TYR A 8 5.37 10.54 2.13
CA TYR A 8 6.12 10.64 3.39
C TYR A 8 7.06 11.85 3.41
N GLN A 9 7.78 12.10 2.30
CA GLN A 9 8.75 13.19 2.20
C GLN A 9 8.10 14.58 2.22
N GLN A 10 6.81 14.69 1.90
CA GLN A 10 6.07 15.95 1.87
C GLN A 10 5.36 16.28 3.19
N MET A 11 5.47 15.41 4.17
CA MET A 11 4.82 15.54 5.48
C MET A 11 5.74 16.25 6.48
N ASN A 12 5.11 17.01 7.40
CA ASN A 12 5.83 17.48 8.59
C ASN A 12 6.16 16.33 9.55
N GLU A 13 7.01 16.60 10.55
CA GLU A 13 7.50 15.56 11.48
C GLU A 13 6.37 14.81 12.22
N ASN A 14 5.31 15.52 12.63
CA ASN A 14 4.17 14.92 13.32
C ASN A 14 3.34 14.03 12.38
N GLU A 15 3.13 14.45 11.14
CA GLU A 15 2.48 13.65 10.12
C GLU A 15 3.32 12.42 9.75
N GLN A 16 4.64 12.56 9.68
CA GLN A 16 5.57 11.45 9.45
C GLN A 16 5.54 10.44 10.61
N LEU A 17 5.38 10.89 11.85
CA LEU A 17 5.21 10.00 12.99
C LEU A 17 3.91 9.19 12.87
N ALA A 18 2.79 9.85 12.57
CA ALA A 18 1.51 9.20 12.35
C ALA A 18 1.58 8.19 11.19
N TYR A 19 2.22 8.57 10.09
CA TYR A 19 2.44 7.71 8.94
C TYR A 19 3.17 6.41 9.33
N ARG A 20 4.26 6.51 10.10
CA ARG A 20 4.99 5.32 10.57
C ARG A 20 4.14 4.42 11.45
N ILE A 21 3.39 5.01 12.40
CA ILE A 21 2.49 4.26 13.29
C ILE A 21 1.45 3.49 12.47
N ILE A 22 0.84 4.13 11.47
CA ILE A 22 -0.14 3.49 10.58
C ILE A 22 0.52 2.38 9.77
N CYS A 23 1.67 2.64 9.15
CA CYS A 23 2.40 1.67 8.36
C CYS A 23 2.76 0.42 9.17
N ASP A 24 3.31 0.60 10.39
CA ASP A 24 3.66 -0.49 11.29
C ASP A 24 2.42 -1.27 11.75
N GLY A 25 1.32 -0.56 12.06
CA GLY A 25 0.05 -1.17 12.42
C GLY A 25 -0.54 -2.05 11.32
N LEU A 26 -0.48 -1.59 10.07
CA LEU A 26 -0.92 -2.37 8.91
C LEU A 26 -0.03 -3.60 8.66
N HIS A 27 1.29 -3.45 8.75
CA HIS A 27 2.22 -4.59 8.66
C HIS A 27 1.96 -5.66 9.72
N CYS A 28 1.61 -5.24 10.93
CA CYS A 28 1.30 -6.12 12.04
C CYS A 28 -0.15 -6.63 12.04
N HIS A 29 -0.97 -6.32 11.04
CA HIS A 29 -2.40 -6.66 10.99
C HIS A 29 -3.16 -6.26 12.26
N GLN A 30 -2.87 -5.08 12.81
CA GLN A 30 -3.57 -4.59 13.99
C GLN A 30 -5.03 -4.25 13.64
N SER A 31 -5.97 -4.77 14.44
CA SER A 31 -7.40 -4.47 14.28
C SER A 31 -7.76 -3.04 14.69
N ALA A 32 -6.90 -2.38 15.46
CA ALA A 32 -7.05 -1.00 15.90
C ALA A 32 -5.69 -0.31 15.94
N ILE A 33 -5.52 0.76 15.18
CA ILE A 33 -4.28 1.54 15.09
C ILE A 33 -4.55 2.90 15.74
N ARG A 34 -3.85 3.19 16.84
CA ARG A 34 -4.02 4.43 17.59
C ARG A 34 -3.00 5.48 17.16
N VAL A 35 -3.48 6.66 16.82
CA VAL A 35 -2.68 7.79 16.36
C VAL A 35 -3.02 9.00 17.19
N LEU A 36 -2.03 9.60 17.84
CA LEU A 36 -2.21 10.85 18.54
C LEU A 36 -2.23 12.02 17.56
N LEU A 37 -3.13 12.97 17.79
CA LEU A 37 -3.17 14.22 17.05
C LEU A 37 -2.19 15.21 17.65
N TYR A 38 -1.25 15.67 16.85
CA TYR A 38 -0.33 16.73 17.20
C TYR A 38 -0.68 18.03 16.45
N PRO A 39 -0.30 19.19 17.00
CA PRO A 39 -0.48 20.45 16.31
C PRO A 39 0.14 20.44 14.90
N GLY A 40 -0.57 20.98 13.92
CA GLY A 40 -0.12 21.04 12.54
C GLY A 40 -0.41 19.80 11.69
N MET A 41 -0.95 18.73 12.26
CA MET A 41 -1.47 17.59 11.48
C MET A 41 -2.80 17.96 10.83
N LYS A 42 -2.97 17.57 9.57
CA LYS A 42 -4.21 17.82 8.81
C LYS A 42 -5.28 16.78 9.16
N SER A 43 -5.17 15.60 8.62
CA SER A 43 -6.17 14.54 8.78
C SER A 43 -5.48 13.18 8.88
N VAL A 44 -5.82 12.42 9.93
CA VAL A 44 -5.30 11.05 10.10
C VAL A 44 -5.78 10.14 8.98
N SER A 45 -7.03 10.32 8.53
CA SER A 45 -7.57 9.56 7.39
C SER A 45 -6.80 9.85 6.10
N ASP A 46 -6.44 11.11 5.85
CA ASP A 46 -5.63 11.48 4.68
C ASP A 46 -4.23 10.84 4.74
N ILE A 47 -3.60 10.81 5.92
CA ILE A 47 -2.32 10.13 6.14
C ILE A 47 -2.46 8.62 5.89
N TYR A 48 -3.56 8.00 6.34
CA TYR A 48 -3.83 6.58 6.09
C TYR A 48 -3.86 6.25 4.60
N TYR A 49 -4.61 7.01 3.79
CA TYR A 49 -4.64 6.80 2.34
C TYR A 49 -3.27 7.03 1.68
N LYS A 50 -2.50 8.00 2.14
CA LYS A 50 -1.14 8.23 1.65
C LYS A 50 -0.20 7.07 1.96
N VAL A 51 -0.37 6.42 3.12
CA VAL A 51 0.35 5.17 3.43
C VAL A 51 0.00 4.08 2.41
N LEU A 52 -1.28 3.90 2.08
CA LEU A 52 -1.70 2.90 1.10
C LEU A 52 -1.18 3.21 -0.31
N TYR A 53 -1.15 4.48 -0.71
CA TYR A 53 -0.64 4.88 -2.02
C TYR A 53 0.89 4.71 -2.14
N ASP A 54 1.64 4.99 -1.06
CA ASP A 54 3.09 4.80 -1.05
C ASP A 54 3.50 3.31 -0.95
N HIS A 55 2.60 2.44 -0.46
CA HIS A 55 2.89 1.03 -0.20
C HIS A 55 1.87 0.09 -0.85
N PRO A 56 1.98 -0.19 -2.16
CA PRO A 56 1.11 -1.16 -2.85
C PRO A 56 1.11 -2.56 -2.23
N VAL A 57 2.12 -2.87 -1.41
CA VAL A 57 2.19 -4.13 -0.66
C VAL A 57 1.03 -4.34 0.30
N PHE A 58 0.31 -3.26 0.68
CA PHE A 58 -0.90 -3.33 1.50
C PHE A 58 -2.17 -3.67 0.69
N PHE A 59 -2.05 -4.36 -0.42
CA PHE A 59 -3.19 -4.83 -1.24
C PHE A 59 -4.21 -5.68 -0.46
N TYR A 60 -3.81 -6.21 0.67
CA TYR A 60 -4.65 -7.00 1.58
C TYR A 60 -5.53 -6.15 2.50
N VAL A 61 -5.43 -4.85 2.42
CA VAL A 61 -6.27 -3.89 3.16
C VAL A 61 -7.34 -3.36 2.21
N ASN A 62 -8.61 -3.32 2.66
CA ASN A 62 -9.66 -2.68 1.91
C ASN A 62 -9.41 -1.17 1.81
N GLN A 63 -9.09 -0.70 0.62
CA GLN A 63 -8.74 0.71 0.37
C GLN A 63 -9.93 1.66 0.48
N TYR A 64 -11.15 1.15 0.42
CA TYR A 64 -12.37 1.97 0.41
C TYR A 64 -13.04 2.06 1.77
N ASN A 65 -12.65 1.22 2.72
CA ASN A 65 -13.35 1.07 3.99
C ASN A 65 -12.36 1.11 5.17
N VAL A 66 -12.26 2.27 5.80
CA VAL A 66 -11.65 2.42 7.12
C VAL A 66 -12.63 3.13 8.03
N SER A 67 -13.08 2.44 9.07
CA SER A 67 -13.83 3.10 10.14
C SER A 67 -12.86 3.73 11.14
N HIS A 68 -13.29 4.78 11.80
CA HIS A 68 -12.47 5.47 12.79
C HIS A 68 -13.33 5.96 13.95
N SER A 69 -12.71 6.08 15.11
CA SER A 69 -13.24 6.77 16.26
C SER A 69 -12.26 7.86 16.70
N HIS A 70 -12.80 8.95 17.24
CA HIS A 70 -12.02 10.06 17.76
C HIS A 70 -12.44 10.35 19.18
N GLN A 71 -11.49 10.32 20.10
CA GLN A 71 -11.72 10.67 21.49
C GLN A 71 -10.56 11.52 22.01
N ASN A 72 -10.85 12.73 22.50
CA ASN A 72 -9.86 13.72 22.90
C ASN A 72 -8.89 14.04 21.75
N CYS A 73 -7.60 13.80 21.95
CA CYS A 73 -6.55 13.98 20.93
C CYS A 73 -6.08 12.65 20.32
N GLU A 74 -6.86 11.56 20.44
CA GLU A 74 -6.52 10.26 19.91
C GLU A 74 -7.50 9.85 18.81
N TRP A 75 -6.96 9.40 17.69
CA TRP A 75 -7.69 8.74 16.63
C TRP A 75 -7.39 7.25 16.67
N THR A 76 -8.42 6.43 16.58
CA THR A 76 -8.28 4.99 16.38
C THR A 76 -8.83 4.64 15.01
N LEU A 77 -7.97 4.10 14.15
CA LEU A 77 -8.34 3.56 12.84
C LEU A 77 -8.62 2.06 12.99
N TYR A 78 -9.65 1.59 12.33
CA TYR A 78 -10.03 0.18 12.26
C TYR A 78 -9.95 -0.29 10.80
N PRO A 79 -8.77 -0.75 10.35
CA PRO A 79 -8.61 -1.24 8.98
C PRO A 79 -9.45 -2.50 8.77
N GLU A 80 -10.06 -2.62 7.60
CA GLU A 80 -10.69 -3.85 7.15
C GLU A 80 -9.67 -4.66 6.35
N TYR A 81 -9.35 -5.86 6.82
CA TYR A 81 -8.40 -6.75 6.13
C TYR A 81 -9.15 -7.76 5.26
N LEU A 82 -8.80 -7.82 3.98
CA LEU A 82 -9.36 -8.75 2.99
C LEU A 82 -8.84 -10.17 3.15
N TYR A 83 -7.64 -10.32 3.73
CA TYR A 83 -6.95 -11.58 3.95
C TYR A 83 -6.39 -11.64 5.35
N SER A 84 -6.27 -12.84 5.92
CA SER A 84 -5.58 -13.03 7.18
C SER A 84 -4.08 -12.70 7.07
N GLY A 85 -3.44 -12.42 8.21
CA GLY A 85 -2.00 -12.09 8.21
C GLY A 85 -1.12 -13.19 7.63
N ASN A 86 -1.50 -14.47 7.75
CA ASN A 86 -0.75 -15.58 7.18
C ASN A 86 -0.95 -15.68 5.67
N GLU A 87 -2.18 -15.51 5.19
CA GLU A 87 -2.48 -15.47 3.75
C GLU A 87 -1.76 -14.30 3.08
N ALA A 88 -1.84 -13.11 3.66
CA ALA A 88 -1.14 -11.93 3.16
C ALA A 88 0.38 -12.14 3.06
N LYS A 89 1.01 -12.75 4.07
CA LYS A 89 2.45 -13.08 4.03
C LYS A 89 2.80 -14.04 2.90
N THR A 90 2.00 -15.06 2.69
CA THR A 90 2.21 -16.01 1.58
C THR A 90 2.09 -15.31 0.22
N MET A 91 1.03 -14.52 0.03
CA MET A 91 0.81 -13.77 -1.20
C MET A 91 1.93 -12.75 -1.47
N ILE A 92 2.41 -12.06 -0.44
CA ILE A 92 3.55 -11.13 -0.54
C ILE A 92 4.82 -11.87 -0.98
N ALA A 93 5.11 -13.03 -0.39
CA ALA A 93 6.27 -13.83 -0.76
C ALA A 93 6.21 -14.32 -2.22
N GLU A 94 5.04 -14.75 -2.69
CA GLU A 94 4.81 -15.16 -4.08
C GLU A 94 4.94 -13.97 -5.04
N MET A 95 4.41 -12.82 -4.68
CA MET A 95 4.54 -11.58 -5.45
C MET A 95 6.02 -11.19 -5.59
N HIS A 96 6.78 -11.14 -4.48
CA HIS A 96 8.20 -10.82 -4.51
C HIS A 96 8.99 -11.79 -5.39
N ASN A 97 8.76 -13.11 -5.26
CA ASN A 97 9.41 -14.11 -6.10
C ASN A 97 9.12 -13.91 -7.60
N THR A 98 7.91 -13.46 -7.93
CA THR A 98 7.51 -13.18 -9.31
C THR A 98 8.19 -11.91 -9.83
N VAL A 99 8.16 -10.83 -9.02
CA VAL A 99 8.81 -9.56 -9.36
C VAL A 99 10.31 -9.74 -9.52
N ASP A 100 10.98 -10.45 -8.62
CA ASP A 100 12.41 -10.70 -8.68
C ASP A 100 12.81 -11.42 -9.96
N LYS A 101 12.02 -12.40 -10.40
CA LYS A 101 12.26 -13.08 -11.69
C LYS A 101 12.15 -12.14 -12.89
N VAL A 102 11.19 -11.22 -12.87
CA VAL A 102 11.01 -10.23 -13.94
C VAL A 102 12.16 -9.22 -13.93
N ILE A 103 12.52 -8.70 -12.75
CA ILE A 103 13.63 -7.76 -12.59
C ILE A 103 14.94 -8.41 -13.02
N TYR A 104 15.21 -9.65 -12.61
CA TYR A 104 16.42 -10.35 -13.01
C TYR A 104 16.57 -10.45 -14.54
N LYS A 105 15.50 -10.76 -15.25
CA LYS A 105 15.51 -10.77 -16.72
C LYS A 105 15.63 -9.36 -17.32
N ALA A 106 15.03 -8.36 -16.71
CA ALA A 106 15.14 -6.98 -17.17
C ALA A 106 16.58 -6.45 -17.12
N LEU A 107 17.41 -6.95 -16.19
CA LEU A 107 18.82 -6.57 -16.07
C LEU A 107 19.66 -6.97 -17.30
N GLU A 108 19.20 -7.88 -18.15
CA GLU A 108 19.84 -8.17 -19.44
C GLU A 108 19.86 -6.94 -20.38
N TYR A 109 18.93 -6.01 -20.14
CA TYR A 109 18.78 -4.76 -20.93
C TYR A 109 19.29 -3.52 -20.19
N ARG A 110 20.08 -3.67 -19.13
CA ARG A 110 20.51 -2.55 -18.25
C ARG A 110 21.25 -1.42 -19.00
N GLU A 111 21.91 -1.75 -20.12
CA GLU A 111 22.65 -0.78 -20.94
C GLU A 111 21.73 -0.04 -21.94
N ASP A 112 20.47 -0.45 -22.08
CA ASP A 112 19.47 0.16 -22.95
C ASP A 112 18.17 0.40 -22.16
N PRO A 113 18.02 1.58 -21.52
CA PRO A 113 16.86 1.90 -20.69
C PRO A 113 15.52 1.74 -21.39
N PHE A 114 15.47 2.06 -22.71
CA PHE A 114 14.24 1.92 -23.48
C PHE A 114 13.83 0.43 -23.65
N LYS A 115 14.78 -0.43 -23.99
CA LYS A 115 14.49 -1.87 -24.07
C LYS A 115 14.11 -2.46 -22.71
N MET A 116 14.75 -2.01 -21.63
CA MET A 116 14.42 -2.43 -20.27
C MET A 116 12.99 -2.04 -19.91
N GLU A 117 12.60 -0.79 -20.18
CA GLU A 117 11.23 -0.31 -19.95
C GLU A 117 10.20 -1.09 -20.79
N MET A 118 10.47 -1.31 -22.08
CA MET A 118 9.63 -2.11 -22.98
C MET A 118 9.48 -3.56 -22.48
N PHE A 119 10.57 -4.16 -21.98
CA PHE A 119 10.51 -5.50 -21.42
C PHE A 119 9.62 -5.55 -20.17
N LEU A 120 9.80 -4.60 -19.23
CA LEU A 120 8.99 -4.52 -18.00
C LEU A 120 7.52 -4.31 -18.34
N HIS A 121 7.21 -3.34 -19.21
CA HIS A 121 5.85 -3.08 -19.69
C HIS A 121 5.22 -4.35 -20.30
N ASN A 122 5.89 -5.00 -21.22
CA ASN A 122 5.38 -6.21 -21.88
C ASN A 122 5.21 -7.37 -20.89
N SER A 123 6.06 -7.47 -19.87
CA SER A 123 5.94 -8.49 -18.82
C SER A 123 4.65 -8.28 -18.01
N VAL A 124 4.32 -7.05 -17.67
CA VAL A 124 3.06 -6.72 -16.98
C VAL A 124 1.87 -7.02 -17.90
N VAL A 125 1.85 -6.51 -19.12
CA VAL A 125 0.75 -6.70 -20.09
C VAL A 125 0.46 -8.18 -20.35
N LYS A 126 1.49 -9.03 -20.39
CA LYS A 126 1.32 -10.47 -20.64
C LYS A 126 0.87 -11.25 -19.40
N SER A 127 1.19 -10.77 -18.21
CA SER A 127 0.90 -11.47 -16.94
C SER A 127 -0.41 -11.05 -16.30
N VAL A 128 -0.98 -9.90 -16.67
CA VAL A 128 -2.21 -9.36 -16.08
C VAL A 128 -3.36 -9.53 -17.06
N ALA A 129 -4.41 -10.25 -16.64
CA ALA A 129 -5.68 -10.29 -17.33
C ALA A 129 -6.64 -9.27 -16.73
N TYR A 130 -7.41 -8.61 -17.58
CA TYR A 130 -8.43 -7.68 -17.12
C TYR A 130 -9.60 -8.47 -16.51
N ASP A 131 -10.00 -8.11 -15.29
CA ASP A 131 -11.10 -8.77 -14.59
C ASP A 131 -12.46 -8.25 -15.09
N TYR A 132 -12.92 -8.82 -16.19
CA TYR A 132 -14.24 -8.51 -16.76
C TYR A 132 -15.41 -8.99 -15.88
N GLU A 133 -15.21 -9.99 -15.02
CA GLU A 133 -16.27 -10.50 -14.16
C GLU A 133 -16.57 -9.49 -13.03
N SER A 134 -15.57 -8.88 -12.46
CA SER A 134 -15.76 -7.80 -11.47
C SER A 134 -16.52 -6.60 -12.03
N LEU A 135 -16.39 -6.29 -13.31
CA LEU A 135 -17.16 -5.22 -13.96
C LEU A 135 -18.67 -5.55 -14.10
N LYS A 136 -19.02 -6.83 -14.13
CA LYS A 136 -20.43 -7.25 -14.22
C LYS A 136 -21.17 -7.13 -12.89
N ILE A 137 -20.45 -7.05 -11.79
CA ILE A 137 -21.01 -6.82 -10.46
C ILE A 137 -21.47 -5.37 -10.40
N LYS A 138 -22.77 -5.14 -10.59
CA LYS A 138 -23.45 -3.82 -10.64
C LYS A 138 -23.49 -3.07 -9.30
N ASN A 139 -22.46 -3.12 -8.49
CA ASN A 139 -22.43 -2.50 -7.17
C ASN A 139 -21.34 -1.44 -7.00
N TYR A 140 -20.98 -0.77 -8.09
CA TYR A 140 -20.32 0.53 -7.99
C TYR A 140 -21.37 1.63 -8.14
N GLN A 141 -22.26 1.74 -7.15
CA GLN A 141 -23.05 2.95 -6.90
C GLN A 141 -22.53 3.63 -5.64
#